data_c6a5976998f53f0c5a5099e11d884a0a
#
_entry.id   c6a5976998f53f0c5a5099e11d884a0a
#
_cell.length_a   1.000
_cell.length_b   1.000
_cell.length_c   1.000
_cell.angle_alpha   90.00
_cell.angle_beta   90.00
_cell.angle_gamma   90.00
#
_symmetry.space_group_name_H-M   'P 1'
#
loop_
_entity.id
_entity.type
_entity.pdbx_description
1 polymer ?
#
loop_
_entity_poly.entity_id
_entity_poly.type
_entity_poly.pdbx_seq_one_letter_code
_entity_poly.pdbx_strand_id
1 'polypeptide(L)'
;MAEEEIFIASRWTKGNLFFPTRILVNAQRVTRIKPRLFGSNEESIGITQVASVHIATGVLWSDIRIESTGGTDPISSHGHRKTDAQRIRDLIETYQSNRRS
;
A
#
# COMPACT_ATOMS: atom_id res chain seq x y z
N MET A 1 -2.93 3.82 -20.95
CA MET A 1 -2.43 4.62 -19.83
C MET A 1 -2.54 3.84 -18.55
N ALA A 2 -1.49 3.88 -17.76
CA ALA A 2 -1.55 3.27 -16.43
C ALA A 2 -2.42 4.14 -15.53
N GLU A 3 -3.41 3.54 -14.92
CA GLU A 3 -4.23 4.23 -13.93
C GLU A 3 -3.62 4.01 -12.56
N GLU A 4 -3.65 5.04 -11.75
CA GLU A 4 -3.18 4.96 -10.37
C GLU A 4 -4.38 5.03 -9.44
N GLU A 5 -4.47 4.05 -8.53
CA GLU A 5 -5.50 4.08 -7.49
C GLU A 5 -4.86 4.49 -6.17
N ILE A 6 -5.55 5.33 -5.44
CA ILE A 6 -5.09 5.91 -4.18
C ILE A 6 -5.99 5.42 -3.06
N PHE A 7 -5.37 4.88 -2.02
CA PHE A 7 -6.08 4.37 -0.84
C PHE A 7 -5.59 5.13 0.39
N ILE A 8 -6.50 5.80 1.08
CA ILE A 8 -6.16 6.65 2.21
C ILE A 8 -6.59 5.96 3.50
N ALA A 9 -5.66 5.87 4.46
CA ALA A 9 -5.95 5.29 5.78
C ALA A 9 -6.98 6.16 6.52
N SER A 10 -7.72 5.52 7.42
CA SER A 10 -8.71 6.23 8.22
C SER A 10 -8.02 7.17 9.21
N ARG A 11 -8.55 8.39 9.33
CA ARG A 11 -8.05 9.37 10.31
C ARG A 11 -8.25 8.92 11.75
N TRP A 12 -9.17 8.00 11.97
CA TRP A 12 -9.50 7.55 13.32
C TRP A 12 -8.56 6.45 13.81
N THR A 13 -7.53 6.10 13.03
CA THR A 13 -6.53 5.12 13.43
C THR A 13 -5.29 5.83 13.95
N LYS A 14 -4.55 5.12 14.83
CA LYS A 14 -3.36 5.68 15.46
C LYS A 14 -2.33 6.07 14.40
N GLY A 15 -1.84 7.30 14.49
CA GLY A 15 -0.84 7.83 13.56
C GLY A 15 -1.42 8.45 12.30
N ASN A 16 -2.75 8.40 12.12
CA ASN A 16 -3.39 8.89 10.90
C ASN A 16 -4.33 10.07 11.13
N LEU A 17 -4.38 10.62 12.32
CA LEU A 17 -5.38 11.63 12.67
C LEU A 17 -5.28 12.89 11.81
N PHE A 18 -4.09 13.45 11.66
CA PHE A 18 -3.89 14.69 10.90
C PHE A 18 -3.30 14.43 9.52
N PHE A 19 -2.45 13.42 9.38
CA PHE A 19 -1.73 13.12 8.16
C PHE A 19 -1.89 11.64 7.83
N PRO A 20 -3.06 11.23 7.33
CA PRO A 20 -3.28 9.80 7.05
C PRO A 20 -2.34 9.29 5.95
N THR A 21 -1.86 8.08 6.16
CA THR A 21 -1.00 7.40 5.20
C THR A 21 -1.78 7.09 3.93
N ARG A 22 -1.13 7.23 2.78
CA ARG A 22 -1.70 6.92 1.48
C ARG A 22 -0.93 5.77 0.84
N ILE A 23 -1.65 4.86 0.22
CA ILE A 23 -1.07 3.81 -0.61
C ILE A 23 -1.52 4.06 -2.04
N LEU A 24 -0.57 4.16 -2.93
CA LEU A 24 -0.82 4.36 -4.36
C LEU A 24 -0.38 3.11 -5.10
N VAL A 25 -1.23 2.59 -5.96
CA VAL A 25 -0.94 1.39 -6.74
C VAL A 25 -1.14 1.68 -8.23
N ASN A 26 -0.12 1.38 -9.03
CA ASN A 26 -0.23 1.42 -10.48
C ASN A 26 0.48 0.21 -11.08
N ALA A 27 0.54 0.13 -12.41
CA ALA A 27 1.10 -1.05 -13.09
C ALA A 27 2.60 -1.19 -12.86
N GLN A 28 3.30 -0.14 -12.46
CA GLN A 28 4.75 -0.16 -12.27
C GLN A 28 5.17 -0.37 -10.83
N ARG A 29 4.42 0.19 -9.88
CA ARG A 29 4.86 0.18 -8.48
C ARG A 29 3.71 0.37 -7.49
N VAL A 30 3.99 0.01 -6.25
CA VAL A 30 3.17 0.38 -5.11
C VAL A 30 3.98 1.36 -4.26
N THR A 31 3.35 2.44 -3.82
CA THR A 31 4.01 3.52 -3.09
C THR A 31 3.24 3.83 -1.82
N ARG A 32 3.97 4.01 -0.74
CA ARG A 32 3.41 4.50 0.52
C ARG A 32 3.86 5.93 0.72
N ILE A 33 2.91 6.83 0.96
CA ILE A 33 3.20 8.22 1.26
C ILE A 33 2.68 8.55 2.64
N LYS A 34 3.57 8.98 3.52
CA LYS A 34 3.21 9.46 4.85
C LYS A 34 3.43 10.96 4.89
N PRO A 35 2.35 11.76 4.72
CA PRO A 35 2.49 13.21 4.79
C PRO A 35 2.90 13.66 6.19
N ARG A 36 3.61 14.77 6.26
CA ARG A 36 4.02 15.42 7.51
C ARG A 36 3.71 16.89 7.42
N LEU A 37 3.84 17.60 8.53
CA LEU A 37 3.66 19.05 8.55
C LEU A 37 4.59 19.73 7.54
N PHE A 38 5.84 19.26 7.44
CA PHE A 38 6.80 19.75 6.47
C PHE A 38 7.27 18.57 5.61
N GLY A 39 6.74 18.46 4.38
CA GLY A 39 7.13 17.42 3.45
C GLY A 39 6.40 16.11 3.64
N SER A 40 7.02 15.04 3.20
CA SER A 40 6.43 13.70 3.27
C SER A 40 7.54 12.64 3.22
N ASN A 41 7.21 11.44 3.69
CA ASN A 41 8.04 10.24 3.48
C ASN A 41 7.38 9.38 2.43
N GLU A 42 8.17 8.91 1.47
CA GLU A 42 7.70 8.02 0.42
C GLU A 42 8.55 6.76 0.37
N GLU A 43 7.88 5.62 0.22
CA GLU A 43 8.52 4.34 0.02
C GLU A 43 7.84 3.65 -1.15
N SER A 44 8.62 3.08 -2.05
CA SER A 44 8.08 2.41 -3.24
C SER A 44 8.72 1.04 -3.44
N ILE A 45 7.90 0.10 -3.91
CA ILE A 45 8.36 -1.21 -4.35
C ILE A 45 7.81 -1.44 -5.75
N GLY A 46 8.69 -1.81 -6.69
CA GLY A 46 8.24 -2.15 -8.04
C GLY A 46 7.32 -3.36 -8.02
N ILE A 47 6.32 -3.38 -8.86
CA ILE A 47 5.34 -4.46 -8.90
C ILE A 47 6.02 -5.82 -9.09
N THR A 48 7.02 -5.90 -9.96
CA THR A 48 7.74 -7.16 -10.21
C THR A 48 8.61 -7.59 -9.02
N GLN A 49 8.86 -6.70 -8.08
CA GLN A 49 9.69 -6.97 -6.92
C GLN A 49 8.89 -7.23 -5.65
N VAL A 50 7.58 -7.18 -5.70
CA VAL A 50 6.76 -7.52 -4.54
C VAL A 50 6.84 -9.03 -4.31
N ALA A 51 7.31 -9.43 -3.13
CA ALA A 51 7.40 -10.83 -2.74
C ALA A 51 6.09 -11.34 -2.17
N SER A 52 5.46 -10.53 -1.32
CA SER A 52 4.22 -10.94 -0.68
C SER A 52 3.45 -9.72 -0.19
N VAL A 53 2.15 -9.90 -0.04
CA VAL A 53 1.26 -8.91 0.55
C VAL A 53 0.55 -9.58 1.72
N HIS A 54 0.77 -9.08 2.92
CA HIS A 54 0.12 -9.58 4.13
C HIS A 54 -0.94 -8.60 4.58
N ILE A 55 -2.12 -9.12 4.87
CA ILE A 55 -3.22 -8.31 5.40
C ILE A 55 -3.63 -8.89 6.73
N ALA A 56 -3.50 -8.07 7.78
CA ALA A 56 -3.98 -8.42 9.12
C ALA A 56 -5.30 -7.68 9.33
N THR A 57 -6.39 -8.43 9.36
CA THR A 57 -7.73 -7.87 9.47
C THR A 57 -8.18 -7.85 10.91
N GLY A 58 -8.43 -6.65 11.44
CA GLY A 58 -9.01 -6.47 12.77
C GLY A 58 -10.53 -6.35 12.70
N VAL A 59 -11.11 -5.80 13.76
CA VAL A 59 -12.57 -5.65 13.84
C VAL A 59 -13.06 -4.60 12.84
N LEU A 60 -12.42 -3.42 12.80
CA LEU A 60 -12.84 -2.30 11.96
C LEU A 60 -11.87 -2.02 10.80
N TRP A 61 -10.58 -2.26 11.02
CA TRP A 61 -9.53 -1.83 10.09
C TRP A 61 -8.61 -2.98 9.76
N SER A 62 -7.84 -2.80 8.68
CA SER A 62 -6.83 -3.76 8.25
C SER A 62 -5.47 -3.12 8.21
N ASP A 63 -4.45 -3.89 8.53
CA ASP A 63 -3.06 -3.51 8.36
C ASP A 63 -2.50 -4.22 7.14
N ILE A 64 -1.64 -3.53 6.40
CA ILE A 64 -1.04 -4.05 5.17
C ILE A 64 0.46 -4.04 5.32
N ARG A 65 1.10 -5.16 4.94
CA ARG A 65 2.55 -5.26 4.87
C ARG A 65 2.94 -5.84 3.52
N ILE A 66 3.75 -5.09 2.78
CA ILE A 66 4.19 -5.48 1.43
C ILE A 66 5.69 -5.72 1.49
N GLU A 67 6.13 -6.94 1.22
CA GLU A 67 7.53 -7.32 1.27
C GLU A 67 8.13 -7.39 -0.13
N SER A 68 9.41 -7.02 -0.22
CA SER A 68 10.16 -6.96 -1.47
C SER A 68 11.13 -8.12 -1.57
N THR A 69 11.37 -8.60 -2.80
CA THR A 69 12.41 -9.58 -3.09
C THR A 69 13.79 -8.95 -3.19
N GLY A 70 13.89 -7.64 -3.38
CA GLY A 70 15.14 -6.98 -3.71
C GLY A 70 15.92 -6.39 -2.53
N GLY A 71 15.59 -6.75 -1.30
CA GLY A 71 16.27 -6.20 -0.14
C GLY A 71 15.81 -4.80 0.26
N THR A 72 14.82 -4.25 -0.43
CA THR A 72 14.17 -3.01 -0.04
C THR A 72 13.34 -3.24 1.22
N ASP A 73 13.31 -2.25 2.10
CA ASP A 73 12.51 -2.34 3.31
C ASP A 73 11.04 -2.58 2.99
N PRO A 74 10.34 -3.39 3.78
CA PRO A 74 8.91 -3.61 3.55
C PRO A 74 8.12 -2.32 3.74
N ILE A 75 7.03 -2.23 2.99
CA ILE A 75 6.05 -1.16 3.19
C ILE A 75 5.02 -1.66 4.19
N SER A 76 4.84 -0.91 5.28
CA SER A 76 3.81 -1.23 6.28
C SER A 76 2.88 -0.04 6.42
N SER A 77 1.59 -0.30 6.43
CA SER A 77 0.58 0.73 6.61
C SER A 77 -0.58 0.15 7.40
N HIS A 78 -1.19 0.95 8.27
CA HIS A 78 -2.30 0.47 9.08
C HIS A 78 -3.48 1.42 9.03
N GLY A 79 -4.64 0.91 9.43
CA GLY A 79 -5.83 1.73 9.49
C GLY A 79 -6.59 1.84 8.19
N HIS A 80 -6.41 0.90 7.28
CA HIS A 80 -7.14 0.90 6.01
C HIS A 80 -8.47 0.16 6.15
N ARG A 81 -9.44 0.53 5.33
CA ARG A 81 -10.68 -0.22 5.24
C ARG A 81 -10.39 -1.62 4.74
N LYS A 82 -11.15 -2.61 5.24
CA LYS A 82 -10.94 -4.00 4.84
C LYS A 82 -11.06 -4.19 3.33
N THR A 83 -12.05 -3.54 2.72
CA THR A 83 -12.26 -3.62 1.27
C THR A 83 -11.10 -2.99 0.52
N ASP A 84 -10.54 -1.89 1.02
CA ASP A 84 -9.39 -1.23 0.41
C ASP A 84 -8.15 -2.11 0.49
N ALA A 85 -7.92 -2.77 1.63
CA ALA A 85 -6.78 -3.66 1.79
C ALA A 85 -6.85 -4.82 0.79
N GLN A 86 -8.01 -5.42 0.61
CA GLN A 86 -8.19 -6.48 -0.35
C GLN A 86 -8.03 -5.97 -1.80
N ARG A 87 -8.54 -4.78 -2.07
CA ARG A 87 -8.38 -4.17 -3.39
C ARG A 87 -6.91 -3.94 -3.73
N ILE A 88 -6.13 -3.45 -2.76
CA ILE A 88 -4.68 -3.25 -2.94
C ILE A 88 -4.01 -4.56 -3.31
N ARG A 89 -4.29 -5.64 -2.57
CA ARG A 89 -3.72 -6.94 -2.85
C ARG A 89 -4.12 -7.43 -4.25
N ASP A 90 -5.39 -7.32 -4.59
CA ASP A 90 -5.89 -7.79 -5.87
C ASP A 90 -5.27 -7.02 -7.04
N LEU A 91 -5.10 -5.72 -6.90
CA LEU A 91 -4.43 -4.90 -7.91
C LEU A 91 -2.98 -5.32 -8.11
N ILE A 92 -2.25 -5.52 -7.01
CA ILE A 92 -0.85 -5.94 -7.09
C ILE A 92 -0.75 -7.30 -7.78
N GLU A 93 -1.59 -8.26 -7.40
CA GLU A 93 -1.59 -9.58 -8.02
C GLU A 93 -1.95 -9.51 -9.50
N THR A 94 -2.93 -8.69 -9.85
CA THR A 94 -3.32 -8.50 -11.25
C THR A 94 -2.18 -7.92 -12.07
N TYR A 95 -1.53 -6.88 -11.57
CA TYR A 95 -0.42 -6.26 -12.28
C TYR A 95 0.78 -7.21 -12.40
N GLN A 96 1.06 -8.00 -11.37
CA GLN A 96 2.12 -9.00 -11.44
C GLN A 96 1.81 -10.06 -12.50
N SER A 97 0.58 -10.53 -12.55
CA SER A 97 0.15 -11.51 -13.52
C SER A 97 0.30 -10.98 -14.94
N ASN A 98 -0.11 -9.74 -15.16
CA ASN A 98 -0.01 -9.12 -16.48
C ASN A 98 1.44 -8.97 -16.95
N ARG A 99 2.35 -8.69 -16.02
CA ARG A 99 3.75 -8.51 -16.37
C ARG A 99 4.50 -9.82 -16.64
N ARG A 100 3.97 -10.93 -16.14
CA ARG A 100 4.58 -12.26 -16.35
C ARG A 100 4.18 -12.90 -17.66
N SER A 101 3.09 -12.44 -18.25
CA SER A 101 2.57 -13.04 -19.48
C SER A 101 3.14 -12.43 -20.74
#